data_a70a0e63f745a0904ad80eac9a872883
#
_entry.id   a70a0e63f745a0904ad80eac9a872883
#
_cell.length_a   1.000
_cell.length_b   1.000
_cell.length_c   1.000
_cell.angle_alpha   90.00
_cell.angle_beta   90.00
_cell.angle_gamma   90.00
#
_symmetry.space_group_name_H-M   'P 1'
#
loop_
_entity.id
_entity.type
_entity.pdbx_description
1 polymer ?
#
loop_
_entity_poly.entity_id
_entity_poly.type
_entity_poly.pdbx_seq_one_letter_code
_entity_poly.pdbx_strand_id
1 'polypeptide(L)'
;MKKVLFIFTFLLTFSYVNAQENKFAAKRAAKAVAFILSEMDFTDAQSQFIEETLYRKYAGNGLKIKGKDLSNEEKKDVYRTTASATKKRLRQEFSKEEVLSIIKLERQSFKK
;
A
#
# COMPACT_ATOMS: atom_id res chain seq x y z
N MET A 1 -0.37 23.53 -1.79
CA MET A 1 -1.68 23.60 -2.40
C MET A 1 -1.87 22.66 -3.55
N LYS A 2 -0.88 22.55 -4.46
CA LYS A 2 -0.97 21.57 -5.52
C LYS A 2 -1.07 20.14 -4.98
N LYS A 3 -0.40 19.86 -3.87
CA LYS A 3 -0.48 18.54 -3.23
C LYS A 3 -1.88 18.26 -2.71
N VAL A 4 -2.55 19.25 -2.17
CA VAL A 4 -3.90 19.06 -1.65
C VAL A 4 -4.88 18.74 -2.77
N LEU A 5 -4.76 19.44 -3.89
CA LEU A 5 -5.59 19.17 -5.07
C LEU A 5 -5.31 17.76 -5.61
N PHE A 6 -4.06 17.38 -5.65
CA PHE A 6 -3.65 16.07 -6.13
C PHE A 6 -4.24 14.97 -5.25
N ILE A 7 -4.13 15.14 -3.93
CA ILE A 7 -4.67 14.16 -2.98
C ILE A 7 -6.18 14.07 -3.11
N PHE A 8 -6.85 15.21 -3.28
CA PHE A 8 -8.30 15.23 -3.43
C PHE A 8 -8.74 14.47 -4.68
N THR A 9 -8.08 14.74 -5.81
CA THR A 9 -8.37 14.03 -7.06
C THR A 9 -8.14 12.53 -6.88
N PHE A 10 -7.08 12.18 -6.18
CA PHE A 10 -6.75 10.80 -5.90
C PHE A 10 -7.83 10.12 -5.07
N LEU A 11 -8.35 10.81 -4.06
CA LEU A 11 -9.41 10.26 -3.22
C LEU A 11 -10.69 9.99 -4.02
N LEU A 12 -11.02 10.86 -4.96
CA LEU A 12 -12.17 10.64 -5.82
C LEU A 12 -12.00 9.38 -6.66
N THR A 13 -10.82 9.21 -7.24
CA THR A 13 -10.50 8.02 -8.01
C THR A 13 -10.59 6.77 -7.14
N PHE A 14 -10.07 6.87 -5.92
CA PHE A 14 -10.08 5.76 -4.98
C PHE A 14 -11.51 5.37 -4.59
N SER A 15 -12.41 6.34 -4.50
CA SER A 15 -13.80 6.06 -4.15
C SER A 15 -14.48 5.14 -5.16
N TYR A 16 -14.15 5.28 -6.42
CA TYR A 16 -14.68 4.38 -7.44
C TYR A 16 -14.18 2.96 -7.23
N VAL A 17 -12.91 2.82 -6.88
CA VAL A 17 -12.33 1.51 -6.62
C VAL A 17 -12.97 0.87 -5.40
N ASN A 18 -13.37 1.68 -4.44
CA ASN A 18 -14.01 1.21 -3.21
C ASN A 18 -15.33 0.49 -3.43
N ALA A 19 -15.97 0.69 -4.57
CA ALA A 19 -17.20 -0.02 -4.87
C ALA A 19 -17.00 -1.54 -4.85
N GLN A 20 -15.75 -1.99 -5.00
CA GLN A 20 -15.40 -3.40 -4.95
C GLN A 20 -14.34 -3.63 -3.88
N GLU A 21 -14.61 -3.11 -2.70
CA GLU A 21 -13.65 -3.15 -1.62
C GLU A 21 -13.27 -4.58 -1.22
N ASN A 22 -11.97 -4.81 -1.10
CA ASN A 22 -11.44 -6.03 -0.54
C ASN A 22 -11.25 -5.83 0.95
N LYS A 23 -12.17 -6.36 1.74
CA LYS A 23 -12.16 -6.17 3.20
C LYS A 23 -10.90 -6.75 3.85
N PHE A 24 -10.41 -7.85 3.32
CA PHE A 24 -9.20 -8.48 3.83
C PHE A 24 -7.99 -7.57 3.62
N ALA A 25 -7.86 -7.02 2.41
CA ALA A 25 -6.77 -6.10 2.09
C ALA A 25 -6.85 -4.81 2.92
N ALA A 26 -8.07 -4.30 3.12
CA ALA A 26 -8.27 -3.10 3.91
C ALA A 26 -7.85 -3.30 5.36
N LYS A 27 -8.22 -4.44 5.93
CA LYS A 27 -7.88 -4.78 7.31
C LYS A 27 -6.38 -4.93 7.49
N ARG A 28 -5.74 -5.57 6.53
CA ARG A 28 -4.30 -5.79 6.55
C ARG A 28 -3.53 -4.48 6.40
N ALA A 29 -4.00 -3.59 5.52
CA ALA A 29 -3.40 -2.28 5.35
C ALA A 29 -3.51 -1.44 6.61
N ALA A 30 -4.68 -1.45 7.24
CA ALA A 30 -4.91 -0.71 8.49
C ALA A 30 -3.96 -1.20 9.59
N LYS A 31 -3.78 -2.51 9.70
CA LYS A 31 -2.89 -3.09 10.70
C LYS A 31 -1.43 -2.69 10.45
N ALA A 32 -1.01 -2.73 9.20
CA ALA A 32 0.36 -2.35 8.85
C ALA A 32 0.61 -0.87 9.15
N VAL A 33 -0.33 -0.01 8.80
CA VAL A 33 -0.21 1.42 9.05
C VAL A 33 -0.18 1.71 10.55
N ALA A 34 -1.03 1.04 11.33
CA ALA A 34 -1.03 1.23 12.77
C ALA A 34 0.34 0.92 13.37
N PHE A 35 0.97 -0.16 12.90
CA PHE A 35 2.30 -0.51 13.36
C PHE A 35 3.35 0.52 12.92
N ILE A 36 3.27 0.96 11.66
CA ILE A 36 4.19 1.99 11.14
C ILE A 36 4.08 3.27 11.96
N LEU A 37 2.85 3.69 12.30
CA LEU A 37 2.62 4.89 13.07
C LEU A 37 3.09 4.77 14.53
N SER A 38 3.22 3.56 15.02
CA SER A 38 3.78 3.36 16.36
C SER A 38 5.30 3.64 16.39
N GLU A 39 5.94 3.63 15.24
CA GLU A 39 7.39 3.79 15.13
C GLU A 39 7.81 5.06 14.39
N MET A 40 6.94 5.65 13.61
CA MET A 40 7.24 6.84 12.80
C MET A 40 6.10 7.85 12.91
N ASP A 41 6.46 9.12 12.88
CA ASP A 41 5.47 10.20 12.94
C ASP A 41 5.11 10.66 11.53
N PHE A 42 3.84 10.58 11.19
CA PHE A 42 3.32 11.08 9.92
C PHE A 42 2.03 11.86 10.16
N THR A 43 1.75 12.77 9.25
CA THR A 43 0.47 13.50 9.27
C THR A 43 -0.67 12.55 8.90
N ASP A 44 -1.90 12.98 9.16
CA ASP A 44 -3.06 12.17 8.78
C ASP A 44 -3.09 11.93 7.28
N ALA A 45 -2.78 12.96 6.49
CA ALA A 45 -2.74 12.81 5.03
C ALA A 45 -1.67 11.83 4.59
N GLN A 46 -0.50 11.87 5.20
CA GLN A 46 0.57 10.92 4.90
C GLN A 46 0.19 9.51 5.30
N SER A 47 -0.45 9.37 6.45
CA SER A 47 -0.90 8.06 6.95
C SER A 47 -1.94 7.46 6.00
N GLN A 48 -2.89 8.27 5.54
CA GLN A 48 -3.88 7.80 4.57
C GLN A 48 -3.24 7.39 3.25
N PHE A 49 -2.25 8.16 2.82
CA PHE A 49 -1.54 7.83 1.57
C PHE A 49 -0.83 6.48 1.69
N ILE A 50 -0.19 6.22 2.83
CA ILE A 50 0.46 4.94 3.07
C ILE A 50 -0.58 3.82 3.09
N GLU A 51 -1.68 4.03 3.80
CA GLU A 51 -2.73 3.01 3.92
C GLU A 51 -3.33 2.67 2.55
N GLU A 52 -3.63 3.68 1.75
CA GLU A 52 -4.16 3.45 0.40
C GLU A 52 -3.15 2.72 -0.48
N THR A 53 -1.89 3.09 -0.36
CA THR A 53 -0.84 2.45 -1.15
C THR A 53 -0.71 0.97 -0.79
N LEU A 54 -0.72 0.65 0.51
CA LEU A 54 -0.64 -0.72 0.96
C LEU A 54 -1.91 -1.50 0.62
N TYR A 55 -3.08 -0.87 0.73
CA TYR A 55 -4.31 -1.49 0.31
C TYR A 55 -4.25 -1.92 -1.16
N ARG A 56 -3.78 -1.03 -2.03
CA ARG A 56 -3.65 -1.33 -3.45
C ARG A 56 -2.67 -2.48 -3.68
N LYS A 57 -1.61 -2.51 -2.89
CA LYS A 57 -0.64 -3.60 -2.97
C LYS A 57 -1.30 -4.95 -2.66
N TYR A 58 -2.01 -5.03 -1.55
CA TYR A 58 -2.62 -6.28 -1.12
C TYR A 58 -3.79 -6.69 -2.01
N ALA A 59 -4.65 -5.76 -2.33
CA ALA A 59 -5.79 -6.04 -3.21
C ALA A 59 -5.33 -6.41 -4.62
N GLY A 60 -4.32 -5.72 -5.12
CA GLY A 60 -3.77 -5.99 -6.45
C GLY A 60 -3.13 -7.36 -6.52
N ASN A 61 -2.36 -7.74 -5.50
CA ASN A 61 -1.78 -9.08 -5.44
C ASN A 61 -2.87 -10.14 -5.43
N GLY A 62 -3.92 -9.92 -4.64
CA GLY A 62 -5.03 -10.85 -4.57
C GLY A 62 -5.71 -11.03 -5.93
N LEU A 63 -5.95 -9.94 -6.64
CA LEU A 63 -6.58 -10.00 -7.96
C LEU A 63 -5.73 -10.72 -8.98
N LYS A 64 -4.41 -10.59 -8.89
CA LYS A 64 -3.50 -11.20 -9.86
C LYS A 64 -3.21 -12.66 -9.57
N ILE A 65 -3.39 -13.10 -8.34
CA ILE A 65 -3.02 -14.46 -7.92
C ILE A 65 -4.22 -15.34 -7.64
N LYS A 66 -5.23 -14.80 -6.98
CA LYS A 66 -6.39 -15.57 -6.54
C LYS A 66 -7.16 -16.13 -7.73
N GLY A 67 -7.46 -17.43 -7.66
CA GLY A 67 -8.22 -18.09 -8.71
C GLY A 67 -7.45 -18.36 -9.98
N LYS A 68 -6.14 -18.09 -9.98
CA LYS A 68 -5.29 -18.33 -11.15
C LYS A 68 -4.24 -19.40 -10.80
N ASP A 69 -3.99 -20.26 -11.77
CA ASP A 69 -3.05 -21.36 -11.57
C ASP A 69 -1.64 -20.88 -11.95
N LEU A 70 -1.05 -20.09 -11.05
CA LEU A 70 0.29 -19.54 -11.28
C LEU A 70 1.36 -20.43 -10.66
N SER A 71 2.48 -20.55 -11.35
CA SER A 71 3.66 -21.21 -10.81
C SER A 71 4.25 -20.35 -9.67
N ASN A 72 5.16 -20.93 -8.90
CA ASN A 72 5.85 -20.18 -7.84
C ASN A 72 6.64 -19.01 -8.40
N GLU A 73 7.26 -19.19 -9.58
CA GLU A 73 8.00 -18.12 -10.23
C GLU A 73 7.08 -16.99 -10.68
N GLU A 74 5.92 -17.33 -11.21
CA GLU A 74 4.94 -16.34 -11.63
C GLU A 74 4.42 -15.54 -10.45
N LYS A 75 4.18 -16.21 -9.32
CA LYS A 75 3.77 -15.53 -8.10
C LYS A 75 4.84 -14.57 -7.60
N LYS A 76 6.11 -15.01 -7.64
CA LYS A 76 7.23 -14.14 -7.26
C LYS A 76 7.30 -12.91 -8.14
N ASP A 77 7.05 -13.07 -9.44
CA ASP A 77 7.05 -11.94 -10.36
C ASP A 77 5.93 -10.95 -10.03
N VAL A 78 4.75 -11.45 -9.67
CA VAL A 78 3.64 -10.59 -9.25
C VAL A 78 4.06 -9.79 -8.01
N TYR A 79 4.60 -10.46 -7.00
CA TYR A 79 5.02 -9.78 -5.77
C TYR A 79 6.13 -8.77 -6.03
N ARG A 80 7.08 -9.12 -6.87
CA ARG A 80 8.19 -8.22 -7.20
C ARG A 80 7.71 -6.97 -7.95
N THR A 81 6.85 -7.16 -8.93
CA THR A 81 6.28 -6.05 -9.69
C THR A 81 5.46 -5.14 -8.81
N THR A 82 4.63 -5.73 -7.93
CA THR A 82 3.80 -4.95 -7.02
C THR A 82 4.65 -4.21 -5.99
N ALA A 83 5.70 -4.85 -5.47
CA ALA A 83 6.61 -4.21 -4.53
C ALA A 83 7.31 -3.01 -5.17
N SER A 84 7.73 -3.16 -6.41
CA SER A 84 8.37 -2.08 -7.15
C SER A 84 7.42 -0.91 -7.35
N ALA A 85 6.18 -1.19 -7.74
CA ALA A 85 5.16 -0.16 -7.93
C ALA A 85 4.85 0.54 -6.60
N THR A 86 4.81 -0.21 -5.51
CA THR A 86 4.56 0.33 -4.17
C THR A 86 5.65 1.31 -3.77
N LYS A 87 6.91 0.92 -3.96
CA LYS A 87 8.04 1.80 -3.66
C LYS A 87 7.99 3.08 -4.49
N LYS A 88 7.72 2.93 -5.78
CA LYS A 88 7.65 4.05 -6.68
C LYS A 88 6.57 5.03 -6.26
N ARG A 89 5.42 4.52 -5.85
CA ARG A 89 4.33 5.36 -5.37
C ARG A 89 4.69 6.07 -4.08
N LEU A 90 5.28 5.36 -3.12
CA LEU A 90 5.69 5.95 -1.85
C LEU A 90 6.74 7.04 -2.06
N ARG A 91 7.62 6.88 -3.05
CA ARG A 91 8.63 7.87 -3.36
C ARG A 91 8.07 9.20 -3.84
N GLN A 92 6.81 9.24 -4.23
CA GLN A 92 6.17 10.49 -4.61
C GLN A 92 5.96 11.42 -3.40
N GLU A 93 5.84 10.85 -2.20
CA GLU A 93 5.60 11.61 -0.98
C GLU A 93 6.75 11.55 0.01
N PHE A 94 7.57 10.52 -0.05
CA PHE A 94 8.58 10.24 0.97
C PHE A 94 9.97 10.11 0.37
N SER A 95 10.97 10.39 1.20
CA SER A 95 12.37 10.20 0.81
C SER A 95 12.67 8.71 0.67
N LYS A 96 13.81 8.41 0.03
CA LYS A 96 14.25 7.03 -0.12
C LYS A 96 14.39 6.33 1.23
N GLU A 97 14.96 7.02 2.21
CA GLU A 97 15.16 6.46 3.55
C GLU A 97 13.84 6.20 4.24
N GLU A 98 12.90 7.13 4.11
CA GLU A 98 11.57 6.95 4.69
C GLU A 98 10.85 5.77 4.06
N VAL A 99 10.95 5.61 2.75
CA VAL A 99 10.32 4.49 2.05
C VAL A 99 10.89 3.17 2.55
N LEU A 100 12.21 3.08 2.69
CA LEU A 100 12.84 1.86 3.20
C LEU A 100 12.37 1.53 4.60
N SER A 101 12.23 2.55 5.45
CA SER A 101 11.72 2.37 6.81
C SER A 101 10.27 1.90 6.82
N ILE A 102 9.44 2.51 5.99
CA ILE A 102 8.03 2.14 5.87
C ILE A 102 7.91 0.67 5.46
N ILE A 103 8.67 0.25 4.46
CA ILE A 103 8.62 -1.12 3.97
C ILE A 103 9.11 -2.11 5.03
N LYS A 104 10.17 -1.75 5.73
CA LYS A 104 10.69 -2.58 6.80
C LYS A 104 9.65 -2.79 7.90
N LEU A 105 9.01 -1.71 8.30
CA LEU A 105 7.97 -1.77 9.34
C LEU A 105 6.74 -2.53 8.86
N GLU A 106 6.39 -2.37 7.60
CA GLU A 106 5.30 -3.13 7.02
C GLU A 106 5.55 -4.63 7.16
N ARG A 107 6.75 -5.07 6.80
CA ARG A 107 7.12 -6.48 6.93
C ARG A 107 7.06 -6.97 8.38
N GLN A 108 7.54 -6.13 9.29
CA GLN A 108 7.52 -6.48 10.71
C GLN A 108 6.10 -6.60 11.25
N SER A 109 5.16 -5.84 10.70
CA SER A 109 3.78 -5.88 11.16
C SER A 109 3.13 -7.25 10.96
N PHE A 110 3.62 -8.03 10.00
CA PHE A 110 3.08 -9.36 9.72
C PHE A 110 3.62 -10.43 10.64
N LYS A 111 4.67 -10.12 11.36
CA LYS A 111 5.27 -11.07 12.30
C LYS A 111 4.70 -10.96 13.71
N LYS A 112 3.81 -10.01 13.93
CA LYS A 112 3.25 -9.74 15.26
C LYS A 112 1.77 -10.16 15.38
#